data_cfc5f38e4a5ea96ef72f98f154614bd3
#
_entry.id   cfc5f38e4a5ea96ef72f98f154614bd3
#
_cell.length_a   1.000
_cell.length_b   1.000
_cell.length_c   1.000
_cell.angle_alpha   90.00
_cell.angle_beta   90.00
_cell.angle_gamma   90.00
#
_symmetry.space_group_name_H-M   'P 1'
#
loop_
_entity.id
_entity.type
_entity.pdbx_description
1 polymer ?
#
loop_
_entity_poly.entity_id
_entity_poly.type
_entity_poly.pdbx_seq_one_letter_code
_entity_poly.pdbx_strand_id
1 'polypeptide(L)'
;ASGGTPTRVTTNSAKEVPYAFSNDGSTIYFGATIADPAQSALFPKGSMEELYAVPAKGGRYEQVLATPAQFISFSEDGKTFLYQDRKGGENEWRKHHTSSITRDIWLYDTATGKHTQQTQWEGENRNPHFAKDGKSFYYLSEQGGTFNVWQMPIGKASEAKQVTSFKTHPVRFLSAAD
;
A
#
# COMPACT_ATOMS: atom_id res chain seq x y z
N ALA A 1 -18.43 12.48 -14.20
CA ALA A 1 -17.24 13.34 -14.37
C ALA A 1 -17.34 14.05 -15.70
N SER A 2 -17.17 15.38 -15.72
CA SER A 2 -17.33 16.19 -16.94
C SER A 2 -16.13 16.09 -17.90
N GLY A 3 -15.09 15.35 -17.54
CA GLY A 3 -13.84 15.30 -18.28
C GLY A 3 -13.11 16.65 -18.27
N GLY A 4 -11.88 16.68 -18.71
CA GLY A 4 -11.07 17.88 -18.79
C GLY A 4 -9.70 17.59 -19.39
N THR A 5 -8.93 18.63 -19.68
CA THR A 5 -7.54 18.48 -20.11
C THR A 5 -6.70 17.97 -18.94
N PRO A 6 -5.94 16.87 -19.10
CA PRO A 6 -5.05 16.40 -18.05
C PRO A 6 -4.03 17.47 -17.64
N THR A 7 -3.84 17.66 -16.36
CA THR A 7 -2.82 18.55 -15.81
C THR A 7 -1.71 17.73 -15.19
N ARG A 8 -0.46 18.06 -15.52
CA ARG A 8 0.71 17.43 -14.91
C ARG A 8 0.87 17.93 -13.47
N VAL A 9 0.96 16.99 -12.52
CA VAL A 9 1.05 17.29 -11.07
C VAL A 9 2.50 17.28 -10.58
N THR A 10 3.32 16.37 -11.13
CA THR A 10 4.74 16.23 -10.78
C THR A 10 5.63 16.54 -11.97
N THR A 11 6.89 16.92 -11.72
CA THR A 11 7.89 17.21 -12.78
C THR A 11 9.08 16.26 -12.74
N ASN A 12 9.00 15.19 -11.97
CA ASN A 12 10.05 14.19 -11.88
C ASN A 12 10.08 13.30 -13.13
N SER A 13 11.24 12.73 -13.45
CA SER A 13 11.45 11.77 -14.54
C SER A 13 11.44 10.31 -14.08
N ALA A 14 11.43 10.05 -12.76
CA ALA A 14 11.33 8.70 -12.22
C ALA A 14 9.93 8.11 -12.46
N LYS A 15 9.84 6.78 -12.38
CA LYS A 15 8.55 6.10 -12.39
C LYS A 15 7.78 6.49 -11.12
N GLU A 16 6.56 6.94 -11.29
CA GLU A 16 5.64 7.30 -10.21
C GLU A 16 4.39 6.42 -10.29
N VAL A 17 3.99 5.87 -9.16
CA VAL A 17 2.81 5.01 -9.04
C VAL A 17 1.84 5.64 -8.03
N PRO A 18 0.72 6.24 -8.47
CA PRO A 18 -0.25 6.80 -7.56
C PRO A 18 -0.95 5.70 -6.75
N TYR A 19 -1.13 5.93 -5.45
CA TYR A 19 -1.80 4.99 -4.56
C TYR A 19 -3.13 5.52 -4.01
N ALA A 20 -3.15 6.73 -3.48
CA ALA A 20 -4.34 7.27 -2.84
C ALA A 20 -4.37 8.81 -2.88
N PHE A 21 -5.57 9.37 -2.70
CA PHE A 21 -5.75 10.74 -2.26
C PHE A 21 -5.87 10.78 -0.74
N SER A 22 -5.53 11.94 -0.15
CA SER A 22 -6.00 12.25 1.20
C SER A 22 -7.52 12.29 1.24
N ASN A 23 -8.14 12.11 2.42
CA ASN A 23 -9.60 12.07 2.55
C ASN A 23 -10.28 13.37 2.08
N ASP A 24 -9.61 14.50 2.17
CA ASP A 24 -10.08 15.80 1.68
C ASP A 24 -9.76 16.05 0.19
N GLY A 25 -9.10 15.09 -0.48
CA GLY A 25 -8.71 15.18 -1.88
C GLY A 25 -7.60 16.21 -2.18
N SER A 26 -7.00 16.83 -1.19
CA SER A 26 -6.01 17.89 -1.36
C SER A 26 -4.61 17.40 -1.70
N THR A 27 -4.30 16.14 -1.39
CA THR A 27 -2.96 15.54 -1.51
C THR A 27 -3.04 14.20 -2.24
N ILE A 28 -2.06 13.95 -3.11
CA ILE A 28 -1.86 12.67 -3.79
C ILE A 28 -0.67 11.98 -3.17
N TYR A 29 -0.84 10.72 -2.76
CA TYR A 29 0.22 9.85 -2.29
C TYR A 29 0.64 8.89 -3.38
N PHE A 30 1.94 8.75 -3.59
CA PHE A 30 2.50 7.92 -4.65
C PHE A 30 3.82 7.28 -4.26
N GLY A 31 4.10 6.13 -4.84
CA GLY A 31 5.41 5.48 -4.73
C GLY A 31 6.33 5.94 -5.86
N ALA A 32 7.57 6.22 -5.55
CA ALA A 32 8.59 6.56 -6.53
C ALA A 32 10.00 6.19 -6.05
N THR A 33 10.92 6.08 -7.00
CA THR A 33 12.35 5.97 -6.74
C THR A 33 13.01 7.28 -7.16
N ILE A 34 12.84 8.31 -6.35
CA ILE A 34 13.43 9.63 -6.59
C ILE A 34 14.84 9.61 -6.03
N ALA A 35 15.80 10.06 -6.82
CA ALA A 35 17.20 10.09 -6.41
C ALA A 35 17.38 10.97 -5.17
N ASP A 36 18.05 10.43 -4.17
CA ASP A 36 18.50 11.18 -3.02
C ASP A 36 19.44 12.35 -3.42
N PRO A 37 19.55 13.39 -2.59
CA PRO A 37 20.55 14.44 -2.79
C PRO A 37 21.95 13.85 -2.93
N ALA A 38 22.82 14.50 -3.66
CA ALA A 38 24.18 14.03 -3.93
C ALA A 38 25.03 13.74 -2.66
N GLN A 39 24.62 14.29 -1.51
CA GLN A 39 25.22 14.00 -0.20
C GLN A 39 24.79 12.65 0.39
N SER A 40 23.68 12.10 -0.07
CA SER A 40 23.24 10.75 0.30
C SER A 40 23.89 9.76 -0.67
N ALA A 41 24.76 8.91 -0.17
CA ALA A 41 25.43 7.88 -0.99
C ALA A 41 24.50 6.69 -1.34
N LEU A 42 23.23 6.75 -0.95
CA LEU A 42 22.27 5.70 -1.19
C LEU A 42 21.55 5.93 -2.52
N PHE A 43 21.71 4.98 -3.42
CA PHE A 43 20.95 4.96 -4.67
C PHE A 43 19.64 4.21 -4.44
N PRO A 44 18.48 4.83 -4.66
CA PRO A 44 17.21 4.11 -4.58
C PRO A 44 17.22 3.00 -5.64
N LYS A 45 17.00 1.78 -5.18
CA LYS A 45 16.85 0.64 -6.08
C LYS A 45 15.48 0.73 -6.74
N GLY A 46 15.40 0.62 -8.07
CA GLY A 46 14.15 0.75 -8.83
C GLY A 46 13.03 -0.23 -8.43
N SER A 47 13.32 -1.19 -7.54
CA SER A 47 12.35 -2.12 -6.96
C SER A 47 11.93 -1.76 -5.53
N MET A 48 12.50 -0.72 -4.92
CA MET A 48 12.28 -0.32 -3.52
C MET A 48 11.82 1.13 -3.51
N GLU A 49 10.62 1.36 -4.03
CA GLU A 49 10.01 2.67 -4.09
C GLU A 49 9.64 3.18 -2.70
N GLU A 50 9.91 4.45 -2.45
CA GLU A 50 9.56 5.17 -1.24
C GLU A 50 8.20 5.85 -1.39
N LEU A 51 7.58 6.22 -0.28
CA LEU A 51 6.30 6.91 -0.28
C LEU A 51 6.49 8.43 -0.26
N TYR A 52 5.87 9.09 -1.23
CA TYR A 52 5.84 10.54 -1.38
C TYR A 52 4.41 11.08 -1.36
N ALA A 53 4.30 12.38 -1.08
CA ALA A 53 3.05 13.12 -1.17
C ALA A 53 3.27 14.40 -2.01
N VAL A 54 2.26 14.80 -2.76
CA VAL A 54 2.24 16.03 -3.54
C VAL A 54 0.86 16.68 -3.46
N PRO A 55 0.76 18.03 -3.40
CA PRO A 55 -0.53 18.69 -3.49
C PRO A 55 -1.27 18.31 -4.80
N ALA A 56 -2.56 18.04 -4.74
CA ALA A 56 -3.36 17.63 -5.91
C ALA A 56 -3.37 18.70 -7.03
N LYS A 57 -3.10 19.95 -6.68
CA LYS A 57 -2.94 21.06 -7.64
C LYS A 57 -1.55 21.13 -8.26
N GLY A 58 -0.65 20.22 -7.92
CA GLY A 58 0.75 20.26 -8.29
C GLY A 58 1.61 21.09 -7.32
N GLY A 59 2.91 20.97 -7.48
CA GLY A 59 3.89 21.67 -6.64
C GLY A 59 5.05 20.77 -6.23
N ARG A 60 5.67 21.11 -5.13
CA ARG A 60 6.78 20.32 -4.57
C ARG A 60 6.23 19.09 -3.86
N TYR A 61 6.76 17.93 -4.22
CA TYR A 61 6.51 16.68 -3.47
C TYR A 61 7.39 16.60 -2.21
N GLU A 62 6.93 15.86 -1.23
CA GLU A 62 7.64 15.59 0.01
C GLU A 62 7.68 14.09 0.25
N GLN A 63 8.79 13.59 0.82
CA GLN A 63 8.91 12.21 1.24
C GLN A 63 8.09 11.99 2.52
N VAL A 64 7.18 11.03 2.50
CA VAL A 64 6.37 10.63 3.66
C VAL A 64 7.07 9.53 4.46
N LEU A 65 7.53 8.50 3.76
CA LEU A 65 8.27 7.38 4.34
C LEU A 65 9.43 6.99 3.43
N ALA A 66 10.61 6.80 4.01
CA ALA A 66 11.74 6.14 3.37
C ALA A 66 11.54 4.62 3.26
N THR A 67 10.68 4.04 4.10
CA THR A 67 10.30 2.64 4.03
C THR A 67 9.37 2.40 2.84
N PRO A 68 9.62 1.40 2.01
CA PRO A 68 8.73 1.06 0.92
C PRO A 68 7.32 0.73 1.43
N ALA A 69 6.37 1.56 1.06
CA ALA A 69 4.97 1.44 1.42
C ALA A 69 4.11 1.55 0.15
N GLN A 70 3.43 0.46 -0.20
CA GLN A 70 2.64 0.36 -1.42
C GLN A 70 1.15 0.18 -1.09
N PHE A 71 0.28 0.57 -2.01
CA PHE A 71 -1.18 0.35 -1.90
C PHE A 71 -1.74 0.85 -0.57
N ILE A 72 -1.52 2.11 -0.27
CA ILE A 72 -1.97 2.71 0.99
C ILE A 72 -3.49 2.91 1.00
N SER A 73 -4.08 2.73 2.19
CA SER A 73 -5.48 3.01 2.47
C SER A 73 -5.59 3.77 3.78
N PHE A 74 -6.20 4.94 3.78
CA PHE A 74 -6.36 5.77 4.97
C PHE A 74 -7.56 5.34 5.82
N SER A 75 -7.43 5.52 7.14
CA SER A 75 -8.58 5.55 8.04
C SER A 75 -9.46 6.76 7.74
N GLU A 76 -10.74 6.71 8.14
CA GLU A 76 -11.70 7.79 7.90
C GLU A 76 -11.24 9.14 8.49
N ASP A 77 -10.57 9.13 9.63
CA ASP A 77 -10.02 10.32 10.27
C ASP A 77 -8.64 10.76 9.73
N GLY A 78 -8.07 10.02 8.79
CA GLY A 78 -6.77 10.30 8.17
C GLY A 78 -5.55 10.16 9.07
N LYS A 79 -5.72 9.71 10.33
CA LYS A 79 -4.62 9.62 11.30
C LYS A 79 -3.76 8.37 11.15
N THR A 80 -4.30 7.36 10.54
CA THR A 80 -3.58 6.12 10.26
C THR A 80 -3.76 5.71 8.80
N PHE A 81 -2.84 4.92 8.29
CA PHE A 81 -3.04 4.23 7.02
C PHE A 81 -2.49 2.81 7.05
N LEU A 82 -3.16 1.94 6.33
CA LEU A 82 -2.66 0.61 6.01
C LEU A 82 -1.79 0.67 4.77
N TYR A 83 -0.76 -0.16 4.72
CA TYR A 83 0.06 -0.35 3.54
C TYR A 83 0.58 -1.79 3.46
N GLN A 84 0.91 -2.23 2.26
CA GLN A 84 1.75 -3.40 2.10
C GLN A 84 3.21 -2.99 2.02
N ASP A 85 4.08 -3.74 2.66
CA ASP A 85 5.52 -3.52 2.55
C ASP A 85 6.11 -4.10 1.26
N ARG A 86 7.36 -3.77 1.00
CA ARG A 86 8.17 -4.40 -0.03
C ARG A 86 9.57 -4.62 0.50
N LYS A 87 9.94 -5.88 0.64
CA LYS A 87 11.22 -6.29 1.22
C LYS A 87 12.25 -6.70 0.17
N GLY A 88 11.82 -6.90 -1.07
CA GLY A 88 12.69 -7.35 -2.15
C GLY A 88 12.05 -7.34 -3.53
N GLY A 89 12.74 -7.91 -4.52
CA GLY A 89 12.37 -7.92 -5.93
C GLY A 89 11.77 -9.24 -6.43
N GLU A 90 11.04 -9.97 -5.61
CA GLU A 90 10.39 -11.21 -6.02
C GLU A 90 9.26 -10.99 -7.02
N ASN A 91 9.02 -12.03 -7.82
CA ASN A 91 7.85 -12.07 -8.69
C ASN A 91 6.58 -12.19 -7.84
N GLU A 92 5.81 -11.14 -7.83
CA GLU A 92 4.59 -11.02 -7.04
C GLU A 92 3.48 -12.01 -7.42
N TRP A 93 3.60 -12.69 -8.53
CA TRP A 93 2.62 -13.67 -9.02
C TRP A 93 3.07 -15.12 -8.81
N ARG A 94 4.19 -15.33 -8.15
CA ARG A 94 4.68 -16.66 -7.78
C ARG A 94 3.76 -17.25 -6.73
N LYS A 95 3.11 -18.36 -7.07
CA LYS A 95 2.19 -19.06 -6.16
C LYS A 95 2.93 -19.72 -4.99
N HIS A 96 2.27 -19.73 -3.84
CA HIS A 96 2.71 -20.42 -2.63
C HIS A 96 4.12 -20.02 -2.20
N HIS A 97 4.45 -18.75 -2.43
CA HIS A 97 5.74 -18.23 -2.06
C HIS A 97 5.77 -17.93 -0.57
N THR A 98 6.68 -18.56 0.14
CA THR A 98 7.00 -18.27 1.54
C THR A 98 8.47 -17.94 1.63
N SER A 99 8.81 -16.75 2.09
CA SER A 99 10.19 -16.32 2.31
C SER A 99 10.23 -15.05 3.14
N SER A 100 11.41 -14.63 3.53
CA SER A 100 11.63 -13.39 4.27
C SER A 100 11.26 -12.11 3.51
N ILE A 101 10.97 -12.21 2.21
CA ILE A 101 10.60 -11.06 1.36
C ILE A 101 9.14 -11.06 0.91
N THR A 102 8.32 -12.03 1.39
CA THR A 102 6.85 -11.95 1.22
C THR A 102 6.31 -10.70 1.86
N ARG A 103 5.29 -10.14 1.25
CA ARG A 103 4.70 -8.88 1.71
C ARG A 103 3.79 -9.09 2.90
N ASP A 104 3.86 -8.15 3.81
CA ASP A 104 2.96 -8.04 4.95
C ASP A 104 2.14 -6.75 4.90
N ILE A 105 1.03 -6.77 5.62
CA ILE A 105 0.21 -5.58 5.83
C ILE A 105 0.61 -4.93 7.16
N TRP A 106 0.84 -3.64 7.10
CA TRP A 106 1.23 -2.80 8.22
C TRP A 106 0.24 -1.65 8.42
N LEU A 107 0.07 -1.25 9.65
CA LEU A 107 -0.62 -0.02 10.03
C LEU A 107 0.42 1.01 10.44
N TYR A 108 0.33 2.21 9.89
CA TYR A 108 1.15 3.36 10.24
C TYR A 108 0.32 4.42 10.94
N ASP A 109 0.80 4.91 12.06
CA ASP A 109 0.22 6.02 12.82
C ASP A 109 0.99 7.30 12.48
N THR A 110 0.32 8.27 11.87
CA THR A 110 0.96 9.49 11.36
C THR A 110 1.43 10.44 12.47
N ALA A 111 0.81 10.37 13.65
CA ALA A 111 1.16 11.24 14.77
C ALA A 111 2.39 10.75 15.53
N THR A 112 2.53 9.43 15.66
CA THR A 112 3.61 8.80 16.45
C THR A 112 4.74 8.27 15.60
N GLY A 113 4.54 8.11 14.28
CA GLY A 113 5.49 7.45 13.39
C GLY A 113 5.59 5.93 13.61
N LYS A 114 4.66 5.34 14.35
CA LYS A 114 4.70 3.92 14.69
C LYS A 114 4.18 3.04 13.57
N HIS A 115 4.95 2.01 13.23
CA HIS A 115 4.53 0.91 12.35
C HIS A 115 4.11 -0.30 13.19
N THR A 116 2.97 -0.90 12.85
CA THR A 116 2.44 -2.10 13.54
C THR A 116 2.03 -3.13 12.50
N GLN A 117 2.72 -4.27 12.48
CA GLN A 117 2.40 -5.38 11.59
C GLN A 117 1.02 -5.94 11.92
N GLN A 118 0.21 -6.17 10.88
CA GLN A 118 -1.14 -6.69 11.00
C GLN A 118 -1.22 -8.17 10.63
N THR A 119 -0.53 -8.60 9.57
CA THR A 119 -0.54 -10.01 9.13
C THR A 119 0.58 -10.80 9.80
N GLN A 120 0.31 -12.10 10.05
CA GLN A 120 1.27 -13.03 10.68
C GLN A 120 1.50 -14.30 9.83
N TRP A 121 0.76 -14.47 8.75
CA TRP A 121 0.96 -15.58 7.84
C TRP A 121 2.18 -15.35 6.94
N GLU A 122 3.04 -16.34 6.79
CA GLU A 122 4.36 -16.26 6.15
C GLU A 122 4.33 -16.08 4.62
N GLY A 123 3.17 -16.22 3.97
CA GLY A 123 2.99 -16.01 2.54
C GLY A 123 2.62 -14.57 2.20
N GLU A 124 2.26 -14.36 0.93
CA GLU A 124 1.96 -13.03 0.38
C GLU A 124 0.63 -12.46 0.88
N ASN A 125 0.67 -11.28 1.46
CA ASN A 125 -0.47 -10.47 1.86
C ASN A 125 -0.41 -9.11 1.15
N ARG A 126 -1.52 -8.66 0.50
CA ARG A 126 -1.50 -7.52 -0.42
C ARG A 126 -2.76 -6.68 -0.39
N ASN A 127 -2.67 -5.48 -0.99
CA ASN A 127 -3.78 -4.58 -1.29
C ASN A 127 -4.72 -4.38 -0.09
N PRO A 128 -4.25 -3.81 1.03
CA PRO A 128 -5.11 -3.55 2.16
C PRO A 128 -6.10 -2.40 1.87
N HIS A 129 -7.33 -2.56 2.31
CA HIS A 129 -8.35 -1.52 2.28
C HIS A 129 -9.11 -1.50 3.60
N PHE A 130 -9.21 -0.35 4.26
CA PHE A 130 -10.07 -0.21 5.41
C PHE A 130 -11.50 -0.60 5.04
N ALA A 131 -12.15 -1.31 5.94
CA ALA A 131 -13.59 -1.51 5.88
C ALA A 131 -14.31 -0.24 6.38
N LYS A 132 -15.54 -0.05 5.94
CA LYS A 132 -16.36 1.12 6.29
C LYS A 132 -16.58 1.29 7.81
N ASP A 133 -16.42 0.23 8.59
CA ASP A 133 -16.53 0.26 10.04
C ASP A 133 -15.31 0.92 10.74
N GLY A 134 -14.24 1.19 10.00
CA GLY A 134 -12.96 1.71 10.50
C GLY A 134 -12.24 0.82 11.51
N LYS A 135 -12.77 -0.39 11.79
CA LYS A 135 -12.25 -1.32 12.81
C LYS A 135 -11.65 -2.57 12.20
N SER A 136 -11.93 -2.82 10.94
CA SER A 136 -11.43 -3.95 10.18
C SER A 136 -10.90 -3.50 8.81
N PHE A 137 -10.25 -4.40 8.10
CA PHE A 137 -9.79 -4.16 6.74
C PHE A 137 -9.88 -5.42 5.89
N TYR A 138 -9.99 -5.21 4.58
CA TYR A 138 -9.90 -6.25 3.57
C TYR A 138 -8.50 -6.29 2.99
N TYR A 139 -8.05 -7.47 2.60
CA TYR A 139 -6.76 -7.66 1.93
C TYR A 139 -6.78 -8.93 1.07
N LEU A 140 -5.81 -9.05 0.20
CA LEU A 140 -5.59 -10.26 -0.60
C LEU A 140 -4.56 -11.15 0.09
N SER A 141 -4.87 -12.43 0.25
CA SER A 141 -3.96 -13.44 0.76
C SER A 141 -4.18 -14.78 0.07
N GLU A 142 -3.11 -15.53 -0.13
CA GLU A 142 -3.18 -16.90 -0.65
C GLU A 142 -3.19 -17.98 0.44
N GLN A 143 -3.39 -17.61 1.69
CA GLN A 143 -3.43 -18.52 2.84
C GLN A 143 -4.41 -19.69 2.66
N GLY A 144 -5.48 -19.51 1.88
CA GLY A 144 -6.42 -20.56 1.52
C GLY A 144 -6.07 -21.35 0.25
N GLY A 145 -4.84 -21.26 -0.28
CA GLY A 145 -4.36 -21.99 -1.44
C GLY A 145 -4.34 -21.20 -2.76
N THR A 146 -5.14 -20.15 -2.89
CA THR A 146 -5.03 -19.14 -3.97
C THR A 146 -5.43 -17.78 -3.42
N PHE A 147 -5.02 -16.70 -4.10
CA PHE A 147 -5.39 -15.37 -3.65
C PHE A 147 -6.89 -15.17 -3.60
N ASN A 148 -7.37 -14.88 -2.42
CA ASN A 148 -8.75 -14.55 -2.11
C ASN A 148 -8.80 -13.28 -1.27
N VAL A 149 -9.99 -12.69 -1.16
CA VAL A 149 -10.24 -11.58 -0.24
C VAL A 149 -10.40 -12.14 1.17
N TRP A 150 -9.68 -11.55 2.09
CA TRP A 150 -9.77 -11.79 3.52
C TRP A 150 -10.19 -10.52 4.23
N GLN A 151 -10.83 -10.65 5.37
CA GLN A 151 -11.14 -9.57 6.28
C GLN A 151 -10.50 -9.84 7.64
N MET A 152 -9.95 -8.81 8.25
CA MET A 152 -9.31 -8.91 9.56
C MET A 152 -9.59 -7.67 10.40
N PRO A 153 -9.97 -7.81 11.68
CA PRO A 153 -10.00 -6.68 12.61
C PRO A 153 -8.58 -6.14 12.87
N ILE A 154 -8.46 -4.84 13.01
CA ILE A 154 -7.18 -4.17 13.28
C ILE A 154 -6.54 -4.76 14.55
N GLY A 155 -5.28 -5.17 14.45
CA GLY A 155 -4.51 -5.73 15.55
C GLY A 155 -4.89 -7.15 16.00
N LYS A 156 -5.74 -7.86 15.25
CA LYS A 156 -6.24 -9.18 15.64
C LYS A 156 -6.05 -10.22 14.52
N ALA A 157 -4.81 -10.56 14.24
CA ALA A 157 -4.46 -11.50 13.16
C ALA A 157 -5.13 -12.87 13.27
N SER A 158 -5.36 -13.36 14.50
CA SER A 158 -6.04 -14.64 14.75
C SER A 158 -7.54 -14.65 14.40
N GLU A 159 -8.15 -13.47 14.22
CA GLU A 159 -9.55 -13.32 13.85
C GLU A 159 -9.74 -13.12 12.33
N ALA A 160 -8.69 -13.29 11.52
CA ALA A 160 -8.77 -13.18 10.06
C ALA A 160 -9.72 -14.22 9.46
N LYS A 161 -10.58 -13.78 8.54
CA LYS A 161 -11.59 -14.62 7.89
C LYS A 161 -11.53 -14.48 6.38
N GLN A 162 -11.58 -15.60 5.68
CA GLN A 162 -11.70 -15.62 4.23
C GLN A 162 -13.11 -15.20 3.81
N VAL A 163 -13.19 -14.22 2.90
CA VAL A 163 -14.45 -13.67 2.38
C VAL A 163 -14.85 -14.30 1.06
N THR A 164 -13.88 -14.53 0.17
CA THR A 164 -14.10 -15.20 -1.12
C THR A 164 -13.41 -16.58 -1.14
N SER A 165 -13.91 -17.51 -1.95
CA SER A 165 -13.42 -18.89 -1.97
C SER A 165 -13.10 -19.42 -3.37
N PHE A 166 -12.50 -18.59 -4.20
CA PHE A 166 -12.03 -18.98 -5.53
C PHE A 166 -10.92 -20.03 -5.42
N LYS A 167 -10.97 -21.07 -6.24
CA LYS A 167 -10.00 -22.17 -6.21
C LYS A 167 -9.07 -22.17 -7.42
N THR A 168 -9.57 -21.75 -8.57
CA THR A 168 -8.86 -21.86 -9.85
C THR A 168 -8.21 -20.56 -10.28
N HIS A 169 -8.92 -19.44 -10.13
CA HIS A 169 -8.47 -18.12 -10.54
C HIS A 169 -8.24 -17.23 -9.32
N PRO A 170 -7.04 -16.69 -9.14
CA PRO A 170 -6.76 -15.79 -8.02
C PRO A 170 -7.46 -14.44 -8.19
N VAL A 171 -7.89 -13.84 -7.09
CA VAL A 171 -8.22 -12.42 -7.06
C VAL A 171 -6.91 -11.64 -7.16
N ARG A 172 -6.78 -10.77 -8.15
CA ARG A 172 -5.53 -10.03 -8.41
C ARG A 172 -5.56 -8.60 -7.93
N PHE A 173 -6.74 -8.00 -7.91
CA PHE A 173 -6.94 -6.61 -7.53
C PHE A 173 -8.10 -6.51 -6.57
N LEU A 174 -7.97 -5.60 -5.63
CA LEU A 174 -9.00 -5.24 -4.67
C LEU A 174 -9.12 -3.72 -4.67
N SER A 175 -10.35 -3.24 -4.75
CA SER A 175 -10.69 -1.84 -4.50
C SER A 175 -11.94 -1.81 -3.63
N ALA A 176 -12.04 -0.84 -2.77
CA ALA A 176 -13.23 -0.57 -1.98
C ALA A 176 -13.87 0.74 -2.47
N ALA A 177 -15.19 0.78 -2.49
CA ALA A 177 -15.96 2.00 -2.66
C ALA A 177 -16.54 2.41 -1.30
N ASP A 178 -16.63 3.71 -1.07
CA ASP A 178 -17.24 4.32 0.11
C ASP A 178 -18.77 4.10 0.18
#